data_a9f0ba67a4bd458b10b00d5f6009835c
#
_entry.id   a9f0ba67a4bd458b10b00d5f6009835c
#
_cell.length_a   1.000
_cell.length_b   1.000
_cell.length_c   1.000
_cell.angle_alpha   90.00
_cell.angle_beta   90.00
_cell.angle_gamma   90.00
#
_symmetry.space_group_name_H-M   'P 1'
#
loop_
_entity.id
_entity.type
_entity.pdbx_description
1 polymer ?
#
loop_
_entity_poly.entity_id
_entity_poly.type
_entity_poly.pdbx_seq_one_letter_code
_entity_poly.pdbx_strand_id
1 'polypeptide(L)'
;MKTPSRNLLSLIATAVLSLAAVHAQARDFRSAEVHAKDFPTNMAVKYMGDELSKLTGGKDSIKVFGNSALGSEKDTVDQVRIGAIDMARVNGASFNEIVPESLIPSFPFLFRDVDHFRKAMYGPAGQKILDAFAAKGMIALTFYESGARSIYAKRPVHTPADMKGLKVRVQPSDLMVDEIRAMGGTPTPMPFAEVYTGLKTGLVDAAENNLPSYEETKHFEVAPDYSETQHAMTPEVLVFSKKIWDTLSPQEQAAIRKAAADSVPYYQKLWTAREASAQQAVTKGGAKILPAAQVDRAAFVKAMQPLWTKYEKTPQMKQIVDEIEATK
;
A
#
# COMPACT_ATOMS: atom_id res chain seq x y z
N MET A 1 -43.37 -22.75 -64.49
CA MET A 1 -42.13 -22.77 -63.66
C MET A 1 -41.91 -21.35 -63.17
N LYS A 2 -42.15 -21.05 -61.86
CA LYS A 2 -41.94 -19.73 -61.24
C LYS A 2 -40.58 -19.69 -60.57
N THR A 3 -39.71 -18.78 -60.96
CA THR A 3 -38.41 -18.51 -60.36
C THR A 3 -38.54 -17.92 -58.95
N PRO A 4 -37.80 -18.37 -57.92
CA PRO A 4 -37.89 -17.79 -56.60
C PRO A 4 -37.15 -16.44 -56.55
N SER A 5 -37.73 -15.48 -55.85
CA SER A 5 -37.34 -14.11 -55.80
C SER A 5 -35.99 -13.86 -55.06
N ARG A 6 -35.13 -13.07 -55.73
CA ARG A 6 -33.81 -12.59 -55.24
C ARG A 6 -33.84 -11.78 -53.92
N ASN A 7 -35.04 -11.52 -53.39
CA ASN A 7 -35.22 -10.68 -52.18
C ASN A 7 -35.07 -11.42 -50.86
N LEU A 8 -35.04 -12.76 -50.84
CA LEU A 8 -34.86 -13.54 -49.61
C LEU A 8 -33.40 -13.65 -49.15
N LEU A 9 -32.47 -13.58 -50.06
CA LEU A 9 -31.02 -13.67 -49.72
C LEU A 9 -30.45 -12.37 -49.12
N SER A 10 -31.05 -11.19 -49.46
CA SER A 10 -30.58 -9.92 -48.89
C SER A 10 -31.01 -9.71 -47.42
N LEU A 11 -32.13 -10.28 -46.99
CA LEU A 11 -32.62 -10.19 -45.59
C LEU A 11 -31.80 -11.05 -44.60
N ILE A 12 -31.25 -12.17 -45.07
CA ILE A 12 -30.44 -13.07 -44.25
C ILE A 12 -29.03 -12.49 -44.01
N ALA A 13 -28.45 -11.79 -45.01
CA ALA A 13 -27.14 -11.16 -44.90
C ALA A 13 -27.13 -9.97 -43.89
N THR A 14 -28.25 -9.23 -43.80
CA THR A 14 -28.36 -8.10 -42.83
C THR A 14 -28.60 -8.54 -41.41
N ALA A 15 -29.24 -9.70 -41.17
CA ALA A 15 -29.47 -10.24 -39.84
C ALA A 15 -28.23 -10.89 -39.21
N VAL A 16 -27.25 -11.33 -40.02
CA VAL A 16 -26.00 -11.96 -39.50
C VAL A 16 -24.96 -10.91 -39.07
N LEU A 17 -24.99 -9.69 -39.64
CA LEU A 17 -24.10 -8.59 -39.23
C LEU A 17 -24.49 -7.93 -37.90
N SER A 18 -25.74 -8.10 -37.44
CA SER A 18 -26.23 -7.47 -36.19
C SER A 18 -25.99 -8.31 -34.93
N LEU A 19 -25.48 -9.54 -35.03
CA LEU A 19 -25.21 -10.40 -33.84
C LEU A 19 -23.78 -10.31 -33.30
N ALA A 20 -22.90 -9.51 -33.89
CA ALA A 20 -21.53 -9.35 -33.43
C ALA A 20 -21.27 -8.08 -32.61
N ALA A 21 -22.30 -7.34 -32.23
CA ALA A 21 -22.17 -6.34 -31.17
C ALA A 21 -22.15 -7.07 -29.83
N VAL A 22 -21.04 -7.73 -29.49
CA VAL A 22 -20.72 -8.09 -28.13
C VAL A 22 -20.80 -6.77 -27.35
N HIS A 23 -21.87 -6.58 -26.59
CA HIS A 23 -21.99 -5.48 -25.66
C HIS A 23 -20.85 -5.64 -24.67
N ALA A 24 -19.75 -4.95 -24.90
CA ALA A 24 -18.71 -4.81 -23.91
C ALA A 24 -19.37 -4.09 -22.72
N GLN A 25 -19.82 -4.87 -21.75
CA GLN A 25 -20.45 -4.34 -20.54
C GLN A 25 -19.41 -3.49 -19.81
N ALA A 26 -19.75 -2.24 -19.56
CA ALA A 26 -18.92 -1.37 -18.75
C ALA A 26 -18.68 -2.02 -17.40
N ARG A 27 -17.42 -2.07 -16.97
CA ARG A 27 -17.02 -2.72 -15.73
C ARG A 27 -16.43 -1.71 -14.76
N ASP A 28 -16.99 -1.65 -13.57
CA ASP A 28 -16.45 -0.88 -12.45
C ASP A 28 -15.68 -1.81 -11.52
N PHE A 29 -14.35 -1.79 -11.57
CA PHE A 29 -13.52 -2.52 -10.63
C PHE A 29 -13.60 -1.88 -9.25
N ARG A 30 -13.89 -2.67 -8.21
CA ARG A 30 -14.01 -2.20 -6.84
C ARG A 30 -12.65 -2.26 -6.16
N SER A 31 -12.14 -1.12 -5.69
CA SER A 31 -10.88 -1.02 -4.96
C SER A 31 -11.13 -0.64 -3.50
N ALA A 32 -10.63 -1.46 -2.57
CA ALA A 32 -10.66 -1.15 -1.14
C ALA A 32 -9.53 -0.19 -0.75
N GLU A 33 -9.82 0.68 0.22
CA GLU A 33 -8.89 1.66 0.77
C GLU A 33 -9.24 1.94 2.24
N VAL A 34 -8.23 2.00 3.13
CA VAL A 34 -8.47 2.29 4.56
C VAL A 34 -8.52 3.78 4.85
N HIS A 35 -7.85 4.61 4.05
CA HIS A 35 -7.81 6.06 4.19
C HIS A 35 -9.04 6.77 3.63
N ALA A 36 -9.21 8.03 4.00
CA ALA A 36 -10.26 8.89 3.47
C ALA A 36 -10.08 9.18 1.97
N LYS A 37 -11.17 9.57 1.29
CA LYS A 37 -11.19 9.76 -0.18
C LYS A 37 -10.24 10.86 -0.70
N ASP A 38 -9.83 11.78 0.15
CA ASP A 38 -8.90 12.88 -0.14
C ASP A 38 -7.45 12.56 0.24
N PHE A 39 -7.18 11.36 0.75
CA PHE A 39 -5.82 10.90 1.01
C PHE A 39 -5.09 10.56 -0.31
N PRO A 40 -3.78 10.80 -0.42
CA PRO A 40 -3.04 10.63 -1.67
C PRO A 40 -3.21 9.27 -2.36
N THR A 41 -3.22 8.17 -1.60
CA THR A 41 -3.40 6.82 -2.16
C THR A 41 -4.78 6.64 -2.80
N ASN A 42 -5.83 7.10 -2.12
CA ASN A 42 -7.20 7.05 -2.63
C ASN A 42 -7.34 7.88 -3.92
N MET A 43 -6.77 9.10 -3.92
CA MET A 43 -6.76 9.97 -5.09
C MET A 43 -5.98 9.37 -6.26
N ALA A 44 -4.86 8.67 -6.00
CA ALA A 44 -4.07 8.02 -7.03
C ALA A 44 -4.81 6.85 -7.68
N VAL A 45 -5.49 6.00 -6.89
CA VAL A 45 -6.29 4.90 -7.43
C VAL A 45 -7.51 5.43 -8.20
N LYS A 46 -8.11 6.53 -7.74
CA LYS A 46 -9.17 7.21 -8.52
C LYS A 46 -8.63 7.74 -9.86
N TYR A 47 -7.48 8.43 -9.84
CA TYR A 47 -6.82 8.90 -11.06
C TYR A 47 -6.49 7.73 -12.01
N MET A 48 -5.99 6.60 -11.48
CA MET A 48 -5.79 5.38 -12.26
C MET A 48 -7.09 4.92 -12.95
N GLY A 49 -8.25 5.02 -12.25
CA GLY A 49 -9.55 4.69 -12.83
C GLY A 49 -9.95 5.63 -13.96
N ASP A 50 -9.68 6.92 -13.82
CA ASP A 50 -9.92 7.92 -14.85
C ASP A 50 -9.03 7.66 -16.10
N GLU A 51 -7.75 7.30 -15.92
CA GLU A 51 -6.84 6.91 -17.00
C GLU A 51 -7.24 5.58 -17.66
N LEU A 52 -7.64 4.58 -16.87
CA LEU A 52 -8.14 3.31 -17.38
C LEU A 52 -9.36 3.53 -18.27
N SER A 53 -10.29 4.37 -17.84
CA SER A 53 -11.49 4.72 -18.62
C SER A 53 -11.12 5.34 -19.97
N LYS A 54 -10.13 6.25 -20.01
CA LYS A 54 -9.62 6.81 -21.26
C LYS A 54 -9.00 5.74 -22.17
N LEU A 55 -8.15 4.86 -21.61
CA LEU A 55 -7.46 3.80 -22.35
C LEU A 55 -8.42 2.74 -22.93
N THR A 56 -9.56 2.53 -22.29
CA THR A 56 -10.56 1.54 -22.70
C THR A 56 -11.79 2.13 -23.40
N GLY A 57 -11.77 3.45 -23.69
CA GLY A 57 -12.89 4.13 -24.35
C GLY A 57 -14.17 4.15 -23.49
N GLY A 58 -14.02 4.26 -22.16
CA GLY A 58 -15.14 4.29 -21.22
C GLY A 58 -15.66 2.90 -20.82
N LYS A 59 -14.99 1.83 -21.25
CA LYS A 59 -15.43 0.45 -20.98
C LYS A 59 -15.16 0.01 -19.55
N ASP A 60 -14.00 0.37 -19.02
CA ASP A 60 -13.58 -0.01 -17.67
C ASP A 60 -13.31 1.22 -16.81
N SER A 61 -13.64 1.15 -15.53
CA SER A 61 -13.36 2.17 -14.54
C SER A 61 -12.99 1.56 -13.18
N ILE A 62 -12.61 2.39 -12.19
CA ILE A 62 -12.31 1.93 -10.83
C ILE A 62 -13.16 2.74 -9.85
N LYS A 63 -13.92 2.04 -9.01
CA LYS A 63 -14.64 2.62 -7.89
C LYS A 63 -13.89 2.36 -6.60
N VAL A 64 -13.41 3.43 -5.95
CA VAL A 64 -12.66 3.34 -4.69
C VAL A 64 -13.60 3.44 -3.50
N PHE A 65 -13.44 2.52 -2.55
CA PHE A 65 -14.18 2.45 -1.28
C PHE A 65 -13.22 2.79 -0.13
N GLY A 66 -13.20 4.05 0.27
CA GLY A 66 -12.34 4.57 1.34
C GLY A 66 -12.89 4.32 2.75
N ASN A 67 -12.15 4.81 3.77
CA ASN A 67 -12.51 4.74 5.18
C ASN A 67 -12.79 3.31 5.68
N SER A 68 -12.04 2.33 5.22
CA SER A 68 -12.22 0.91 5.59
C SER A 68 -13.64 0.38 5.33
N ALA A 69 -14.38 0.95 4.37
CA ALA A 69 -15.77 0.58 4.09
C ALA A 69 -15.94 -0.90 3.66
N LEU A 70 -14.87 -1.55 3.16
CA LEU A 70 -14.87 -2.96 2.77
C LEU A 70 -14.13 -3.87 3.78
N GLY A 71 -13.71 -3.33 4.92
CA GLY A 71 -13.01 -4.06 5.97
C GLY A 71 -11.60 -3.53 6.25
N SER A 72 -10.89 -4.20 7.17
CA SER A 72 -9.48 -3.93 7.45
C SER A 72 -8.59 -4.31 6.26
N GLU A 73 -7.31 -3.90 6.28
CA GLU A 73 -6.35 -4.30 5.23
C GLU A 73 -6.25 -5.82 5.10
N LYS A 74 -6.20 -6.55 6.23
CA LYS A 74 -6.15 -8.01 6.21
C LYS A 74 -7.40 -8.61 5.56
N ASP A 75 -8.59 -8.13 5.93
CA ASP A 75 -9.85 -8.61 5.35
C ASP A 75 -9.89 -8.36 3.84
N THR A 76 -9.44 -7.19 3.39
CA THR A 76 -9.46 -6.84 1.97
C THR A 76 -8.40 -7.59 1.17
N VAL A 77 -7.24 -7.93 1.74
CA VAL A 77 -6.29 -8.87 1.13
C VAL A 77 -6.93 -10.23 0.88
N ASP A 78 -7.61 -10.79 1.87
CA ASP A 78 -8.29 -12.07 1.72
C ASP A 78 -9.42 -12.01 0.69
N GLN A 79 -10.20 -10.92 0.66
CA GLN A 79 -11.24 -10.69 -0.33
C GLN A 79 -10.69 -10.60 -1.76
N VAL A 80 -9.56 -9.90 -1.98
CA VAL A 80 -8.87 -9.85 -3.29
C VAL A 80 -8.41 -11.23 -3.71
N ARG A 81 -7.80 -11.99 -2.82
CA ARG A 81 -7.28 -13.34 -3.12
C ARG A 81 -8.37 -14.30 -3.61
N ILE A 82 -9.56 -14.24 -3.03
CA ILE A 82 -10.68 -15.10 -3.42
C ILE A 82 -11.54 -14.50 -4.55
N GLY A 83 -11.27 -13.26 -4.98
CA GLY A 83 -12.02 -12.55 -6.02
C GLY A 83 -13.37 -12.01 -5.55
N ALA A 84 -13.55 -11.78 -4.25
CA ALA A 84 -14.75 -11.13 -3.71
C ALA A 84 -14.76 -9.63 -3.97
N ILE A 85 -13.57 -9.00 -4.05
CA ILE A 85 -13.35 -7.65 -4.59
C ILE A 85 -12.25 -7.69 -5.65
N ASP A 86 -12.22 -6.68 -6.52
CA ASP A 86 -11.32 -6.67 -7.67
C ASP A 86 -9.91 -6.22 -7.28
N MET A 87 -9.81 -5.20 -6.44
CA MET A 87 -8.57 -4.50 -6.10
C MET A 87 -8.54 -4.08 -4.63
N ALA A 88 -7.35 -3.86 -4.12
CA ALA A 88 -7.13 -3.15 -2.87
C ALA A 88 -5.78 -2.41 -2.91
N ARG A 89 -5.71 -1.22 -2.31
CA ARG A 89 -4.46 -0.60 -1.91
C ARG A 89 -4.24 -0.92 -0.43
N VAL A 90 -3.13 -1.57 -0.12
CA VAL A 90 -2.84 -2.12 1.21
C VAL A 90 -1.38 -1.85 1.56
N ASN A 91 -1.10 -1.54 2.82
CA ASN A 91 0.28 -1.41 3.29
C ASN A 91 1.03 -2.75 3.19
N GLY A 92 2.29 -2.71 2.75
CA GLY A 92 3.12 -3.88 2.49
C GLY A 92 3.21 -4.85 3.67
N ALA A 93 3.17 -4.35 4.91
CA ALA A 93 3.21 -5.17 6.11
C ALA A 93 2.05 -6.18 6.21
N SER A 94 0.88 -5.87 5.65
CA SER A 94 -0.28 -6.77 5.67
C SER A 94 -0.13 -8.00 4.76
N PHE A 95 0.90 -8.03 3.91
CA PHE A 95 1.21 -9.18 3.04
C PHE A 95 2.32 -10.07 3.59
N ASN A 96 3.04 -9.66 4.62
CA ASN A 96 4.28 -10.30 5.09
C ASN A 96 4.14 -11.79 5.41
N GLU A 97 2.99 -12.21 5.92
CA GLU A 97 2.70 -13.61 6.23
C GLU A 97 2.26 -14.43 5.00
N ILE A 98 1.97 -13.76 3.87
CA ILE A 98 1.42 -14.37 2.66
C ILE A 98 2.46 -14.42 1.55
N VAL A 99 3.18 -13.31 1.36
CA VAL A 99 4.19 -13.10 0.32
C VAL A 99 5.53 -12.81 1.01
N PRO A 100 6.42 -13.78 1.18
CA PRO A 100 7.68 -13.58 1.90
C PRO A 100 8.53 -12.41 1.39
N GLU A 101 8.53 -12.16 0.07
CA GLU A 101 9.29 -11.07 -0.54
C GLU A 101 8.75 -9.68 -0.11
N SER A 102 7.50 -9.58 0.32
CA SER A 102 6.93 -8.32 0.83
C SER A 102 7.53 -7.89 2.19
N LEU A 103 8.23 -8.78 2.89
CA LEU A 103 8.99 -8.44 4.09
C LEU A 103 10.14 -7.48 3.79
N ILE A 104 10.79 -7.64 2.63
CA ILE A 104 12.03 -6.92 2.30
C ILE A 104 11.88 -5.40 2.41
N PRO A 105 10.90 -4.74 1.76
CA PRO A 105 10.76 -3.30 1.86
C PRO A 105 10.40 -2.80 3.27
N SER A 106 9.99 -3.70 4.15
CA SER A 106 9.69 -3.38 5.55
C SER A 106 10.89 -3.55 6.48
N PHE A 107 12.05 -4.02 5.99
CA PHE A 107 13.22 -4.17 6.83
C PHE A 107 13.65 -2.83 7.43
N PRO A 108 13.92 -2.79 8.76
CA PRO A 108 14.26 -1.56 9.42
C PRO A 108 15.55 -0.96 8.85
N PHE A 109 15.50 0.34 8.54
CA PHE A 109 16.62 1.13 8.01
C PHE A 109 17.20 0.64 6.67
N LEU A 110 16.48 -0.17 5.89
CA LEU A 110 16.92 -0.65 4.57
C LEU A 110 17.16 0.50 3.60
N PHE A 111 16.24 1.45 3.56
CA PHE A 111 16.36 2.60 2.66
C PHE A 111 17.07 3.77 3.34
N ARG A 112 18.02 4.39 2.62
CA ARG A 112 18.78 5.55 3.09
C ARG A 112 17.92 6.82 3.13
N ASP A 113 17.09 6.98 2.10
CA ASP A 113 16.22 8.12 1.87
C ASP A 113 15.13 7.77 0.84
N VAL A 114 14.26 8.73 0.52
CA VAL A 114 13.15 8.56 -0.43
C VAL A 114 13.66 8.32 -1.87
N ASP A 115 14.77 8.94 -2.27
CA ASP A 115 15.33 8.76 -3.61
C ASP A 115 15.89 7.35 -3.79
N HIS A 116 16.56 6.83 -2.77
CA HIS A 116 17.01 5.45 -2.74
C HIS A 116 15.82 4.47 -2.81
N PHE A 117 14.77 4.71 -2.01
CA PHE A 117 13.53 3.94 -2.07
C PHE A 117 12.96 3.93 -3.50
N ARG A 118 12.78 5.09 -4.11
CA ARG A 118 12.22 5.23 -5.45
C ARG A 118 13.03 4.46 -6.50
N LYS A 119 14.35 4.62 -6.51
CA LYS A 119 15.24 3.93 -7.45
C LYS A 119 15.17 2.41 -7.30
N ALA A 120 15.17 1.90 -6.07
CA ALA A 120 15.12 0.48 -5.79
C ALA A 120 13.74 -0.11 -6.11
N MET A 121 12.67 0.51 -5.59
CA MET A 121 11.33 -0.07 -5.65
C MET A 121 10.62 0.10 -6.99
N TYR A 122 10.97 1.11 -7.78
CA TYR A 122 10.51 1.23 -9.17
C TYR A 122 11.50 0.64 -10.18
N GLY A 123 12.54 -0.04 -9.69
CA GLY A 123 13.55 -0.75 -10.47
C GLY A 123 13.36 -2.28 -10.46
N PRO A 124 14.38 -3.02 -10.93
CA PRO A 124 14.31 -4.49 -11.03
C PRO A 124 14.06 -5.20 -9.71
N ALA A 125 14.62 -4.72 -8.59
CA ALA A 125 14.40 -5.29 -7.26
C ALA A 125 12.92 -5.23 -6.86
N GLY A 126 12.28 -4.06 -7.01
CA GLY A 126 10.85 -3.90 -6.75
C GLY A 126 9.98 -4.75 -7.67
N GLN A 127 10.34 -4.89 -8.96
CA GLN A 127 9.59 -5.75 -9.88
C GLN A 127 9.61 -7.22 -9.43
N LYS A 128 10.74 -7.74 -8.96
CA LYS A 128 10.83 -9.11 -8.41
C LYS A 128 9.88 -9.32 -7.22
N ILE A 129 9.75 -8.29 -6.37
CA ILE A 129 8.83 -8.34 -5.23
C ILE A 129 7.37 -8.34 -5.73
N LEU A 130 7.01 -7.47 -6.68
CA LEU A 130 5.65 -7.44 -7.27
C LEU A 130 5.29 -8.77 -7.92
N ASP A 131 6.22 -9.39 -8.63
CA ASP A 131 5.98 -10.66 -9.34
C ASP A 131 5.68 -11.82 -8.39
N ALA A 132 6.22 -11.81 -7.15
CA ALA A 132 5.99 -12.84 -6.14
C ALA A 132 4.50 -12.95 -5.71
N PHE A 133 3.72 -11.89 -5.86
CA PHE A 133 2.32 -11.87 -5.48
C PHE A 133 1.45 -12.81 -6.32
N ALA A 134 1.83 -13.05 -7.58
CA ALA A 134 1.05 -13.88 -8.51
C ALA A 134 0.85 -15.31 -7.98
N ALA A 135 1.87 -15.90 -7.37
CA ALA A 135 1.79 -17.23 -6.75
C ALA A 135 0.84 -17.29 -5.54
N LYS A 136 0.42 -16.15 -5.03
CA LYS A 136 -0.47 -16.01 -3.85
C LYS A 136 -1.88 -15.53 -4.20
N GLY A 137 -2.25 -15.58 -5.48
CA GLY A 137 -3.59 -15.23 -5.96
C GLY A 137 -3.84 -13.74 -6.18
N MET A 138 -2.79 -12.94 -6.28
CA MET A 138 -2.85 -11.50 -6.48
C MET A 138 -1.89 -11.06 -7.59
N ILE A 139 -2.26 -10.05 -8.35
CA ILE A 139 -1.38 -9.34 -9.27
C ILE A 139 -1.04 -8.01 -8.60
N ALA A 140 0.18 -7.84 -8.13
CA ALA A 140 0.63 -6.55 -7.67
C ALA A 140 0.97 -5.66 -8.87
N LEU A 141 0.36 -4.48 -8.92
CA LEU A 141 0.43 -3.56 -10.06
C LEU A 141 1.53 -2.54 -9.92
N THR A 142 1.66 -1.97 -8.73
CA THR A 142 2.68 -0.97 -8.41
C THR A 142 2.83 -0.79 -6.90
N PHE A 143 3.89 -0.08 -6.52
CA PHE A 143 4.05 0.48 -5.18
C PHE A 143 3.66 1.96 -5.18
N TYR A 144 3.23 2.44 -4.01
CA TYR A 144 3.22 3.85 -3.67
C TYR A 144 4.13 4.04 -2.44
N GLU A 145 5.00 5.03 -2.46
CA GLU A 145 5.83 5.36 -1.30
C GLU A 145 4.96 5.80 -0.13
N SER A 146 5.42 5.54 1.09
CA SER A 146 4.65 5.85 2.30
C SER A 146 5.46 6.70 3.30
N GLY A 147 6.59 7.26 2.84
CA GLY A 147 7.51 8.01 3.69
C GLY A 147 8.10 7.18 4.81
N ALA A 148 8.85 7.83 5.68
CA ALA A 148 9.45 7.17 6.83
C ALA A 148 8.43 7.03 7.98
N ARG A 149 8.40 5.85 8.59
CA ARG A 149 7.62 5.54 9.77
C ARG A 149 8.38 5.92 11.02
N SER A 150 7.70 6.52 11.99
CA SER A 150 8.26 7.02 13.24
C SER A 150 7.34 6.73 14.42
N ILE A 151 7.90 6.66 15.61
CA ILE A 151 7.15 6.41 16.85
C ILE A 151 6.44 7.69 17.31
N TYR A 152 5.20 7.55 17.74
CA TYR A 152 4.47 8.61 18.46
C TYR A 152 3.81 8.08 19.73
N ALA A 153 3.87 8.89 20.80
CA ALA A 153 3.44 8.50 22.13
C ALA A 153 2.96 9.72 22.95
N LYS A 154 2.67 9.51 24.22
CA LYS A 154 2.41 10.60 25.20
C LYS A 154 3.68 11.21 25.80
N ARG A 155 4.85 10.76 25.39
CA ARG A 155 6.18 11.27 25.78
C ARG A 155 7.17 11.03 24.63
N PRO A 156 8.24 11.86 24.54
CA PRO A 156 9.22 11.68 23.49
C PRO A 156 10.01 10.39 23.66
N VAL A 157 10.48 9.83 22.54
CA VAL A 157 11.30 8.63 22.44
C VAL A 157 12.62 8.98 21.74
N HIS A 158 13.68 9.12 22.51
CA HIS A 158 15.02 9.45 22.01
C HIS A 158 15.85 8.20 21.73
N THR A 159 15.67 7.16 22.52
CA THR A 159 16.47 5.92 22.49
C THR A 159 15.58 4.68 22.66
N PRO A 160 16.07 3.47 22.35
CA PRO A 160 15.35 2.24 22.67
C PRO A 160 14.99 2.10 24.15
N ALA A 161 15.78 2.66 25.06
CA ALA A 161 15.46 2.62 26.50
C ALA A 161 14.15 3.32 26.84
N ASP A 162 13.77 4.36 26.08
CA ASP A 162 12.52 5.08 26.26
C ASP A 162 11.29 4.27 25.84
N MET A 163 11.49 3.20 25.05
CA MET A 163 10.41 2.30 24.65
C MET A 163 9.97 1.36 25.77
N LYS A 164 10.82 1.19 26.80
CA LYS A 164 10.53 0.27 27.90
C LYS A 164 9.22 0.60 28.61
N GLY A 165 8.33 -0.40 28.69
CA GLY A 165 7.02 -0.28 29.33
C GLY A 165 5.93 0.31 28.45
N LEU A 166 6.24 0.79 27.23
CA LEU A 166 5.22 1.25 26.30
C LEU A 166 4.54 0.06 25.60
N LYS A 167 3.22 0.03 25.65
CA LYS A 167 2.39 -0.82 24.78
C LYS A 167 2.25 -0.08 23.45
N VAL A 168 2.85 -0.63 22.40
CA VAL A 168 2.94 0.02 21.09
C VAL A 168 2.05 -0.71 20.10
N ARG A 169 1.10 0.00 19.53
CA ARG A 169 0.31 -0.56 18.43
C ARG A 169 1.20 -0.78 17.21
N VAL A 170 1.04 -1.94 16.57
CA VAL A 170 1.64 -2.28 15.29
C VAL A 170 0.59 -2.80 14.32
N GLN A 171 0.93 -2.84 13.03
CA GLN A 171 0.17 -3.60 12.05
C GLN A 171 0.29 -5.10 12.35
N PRO A 172 -0.70 -5.94 11.96
CA PRO A 172 -0.65 -7.40 12.14
C PRO A 172 0.40 -8.03 11.21
N SER A 173 1.67 -7.97 11.61
CA SER A 173 2.84 -8.56 10.94
C SER A 173 3.86 -8.97 12.00
N ASP A 174 4.40 -10.18 11.89
CA ASP A 174 5.41 -10.69 12.82
C ASP A 174 6.68 -9.83 12.82
N LEU A 175 7.09 -9.32 11.65
CA LEU A 175 8.22 -8.39 11.56
C LEU A 175 7.96 -7.12 12.38
N MET A 176 6.80 -6.48 12.22
CA MET A 176 6.45 -5.26 12.95
C MET A 176 6.35 -5.51 14.47
N VAL A 177 5.85 -6.67 14.86
CA VAL A 177 5.85 -7.13 16.26
C VAL A 177 7.27 -7.24 16.80
N ASP A 178 8.17 -7.86 16.05
CA ASP A 178 9.55 -8.04 16.47
C ASP A 178 10.36 -6.75 16.45
N GLU A 179 10.07 -5.81 15.57
CA GLU A 179 10.68 -4.47 15.56
C GLU A 179 10.42 -3.75 16.90
N ILE A 180 9.17 -3.73 17.35
CA ILE A 180 8.84 -3.09 18.63
C ILE A 180 9.47 -3.83 19.81
N ARG A 181 9.53 -5.18 19.78
CA ARG A 181 10.25 -5.95 20.82
C ARG A 181 11.74 -5.64 20.82
N ALA A 182 12.36 -5.56 19.65
CA ALA A 182 13.77 -5.22 19.51
C ALA A 182 14.07 -3.81 20.03
N MET A 183 13.16 -2.87 19.83
CA MET A 183 13.24 -1.52 20.41
C MET A 183 13.00 -1.49 21.93
N GLY A 184 12.52 -2.59 22.54
CA GLY A 184 12.26 -2.67 23.99
C GLY A 184 10.80 -2.38 24.40
N GLY A 185 9.90 -2.14 23.47
CA GLY A 185 8.47 -1.95 23.70
C GLY A 185 7.67 -3.26 23.73
N THR A 186 6.40 -3.18 24.10
CA THR A 186 5.45 -4.29 24.08
C THR A 186 4.49 -4.10 22.89
N PRO A 187 4.61 -4.91 21.83
CA PRO A 187 3.78 -4.76 20.64
C PRO A 187 2.35 -5.23 20.87
N THR A 188 1.39 -4.52 20.29
CA THR A 188 -0.02 -4.85 20.29
C THR A 188 -0.55 -4.76 18.85
N PRO A 189 -0.66 -5.88 18.12
CA PRO A 189 -1.24 -5.89 16.78
C PRO A 189 -2.70 -5.42 16.79
N MET A 190 -3.05 -4.48 15.90
CA MET A 190 -4.39 -3.89 15.88
C MET A 190 -4.69 -3.29 14.49
N PRO A 191 -5.92 -3.43 13.95
CA PRO A 191 -6.34 -2.76 12.72
C PRO A 191 -6.19 -1.23 12.79
N PHE A 192 -5.96 -0.60 11.62
CA PHE A 192 -5.68 0.84 11.55
C PHE A 192 -6.83 1.70 12.12
N ALA A 193 -8.07 1.36 11.82
CA ALA A 193 -9.25 2.11 12.25
C ALA A 193 -9.45 2.13 13.80
N GLU A 194 -8.81 1.23 14.53
CA GLU A 194 -8.96 1.10 15.98
C GLU A 194 -7.91 1.90 16.77
N VAL A 195 -6.86 2.41 16.10
CA VAL A 195 -5.68 2.98 16.76
C VAL A 195 -6.00 4.23 17.57
N TYR A 196 -6.79 5.16 17.02
CA TYR A 196 -7.19 6.37 17.77
C TYR A 196 -7.87 6.02 19.10
N THR A 197 -8.83 5.09 19.05
CA THR A 197 -9.55 4.63 20.25
C THR A 197 -8.62 3.91 21.20
N GLY A 198 -7.72 3.05 20.70
CA GLY A 198 -6.72 2.35 21.52
C GLY A 198 -5.80 3.30 22.28
N LEU A 199 -5.31 4.36 21.63
CA LEU A 199 -4.50 5.42 22.24
C LEU A 199 -5.29 6.25 23.25
N LYS A 200 -6.53 6.62 22.89
CA LYS A 200 -7.41 7.42 23.74
C LYS A 200 -7.78 6.72 25.04
N THR A 201 -8.10 5.43 24.97
CA THR A 201 -8.49 4.62 26.14
C THR A 201 -7.31 4.08 26.95
N GLY A 202 -6.07 4.18 26.42
CA GLY A 202 -4.88 3.61 27.06
C GLY A 202 -4.73 2.10 26.90
N LEU A 203 -5.46 1.49 25.96
CA LEU A 203 -5.21 0.12 25.52
C LEU A 203 -3.80 0.00 24.97
N VAL A 204 -3.34 1.00 24.23
CA VAL A 204 -1.96 1.21 23.81
C VAL A 204 -1.48 2.59 24.23
N ASP A 205 -0.17 2.73 24.47
CA ASP A 205 0.47 3.97 24.93
C ASP A 205 1.11 4.74 23.77
N ALA A 206 1.43 4.03 22.70
CA ALA A 206 2.13 4.53 21.52
C ALA A 206 1.69 3.78 20.26
N ALA A 207 2.05 4.32 19.11
CA ALA A 207 1.99 3.65 17.83
C ALA A 207 3.11 4.18 16.92
N GLU A 208 3.19 3.68 15.70
CA GLU A 208 4.16 4.11 14.71
C GLU A 208 3.48 4.28 13.35
N ASN A 209 3.86 5.32 12.62
CA ASN A 209 3.38 5.57 11.26
C ASN A 209 4.15 6.76 10.63
N ASN A 210 3.84 7.04 9.36
CA ASN A 210 4.26 8.26 8.66
C ASN A 210 3.43 9.47 9.13
N LEU A 211 3.96 10.65 8.88
CA LEU A 211 3.37 11.91 9.33
C LEU A 211 2.00 12.22 8.69
N PRO A 212 1.76 11.98 7.38
CA PRO A 212 0.44 12.13 6.77
C PRO A 212 -0.65 11.28 7.41
N SER A 213 -0.36 10.02 7.74
CA SER A 213 -1.33 9.14 8.41
C SER A 213 -1.59 9.58 9.86
N TYR A 214 -0.56 10.02 10.57
CA TYR A 214 -0.66 10.58 11.93
C TYR A 214 -1.54 11.83 11.95
N GLU A 215 -1.45 12.67 10.92
CA GLU A 215 -2.26 13.88 10.75
C GLU A 215 -3.72 13.54 10.38
N GLU A 216 -3.94 12.71 9.34
CA GLU A 216 -5.27 12.35 8.87
C GLU A 216 -6.14 11.74 9.98
N THR A 217 -5.55 10.82 10.74
CA THR A 217 -6.24 10.10 11.83
C THR A 217 -6.34 10.88 13.13
N LYS A 218 -5.72 12.07 13.18
CA LYS A 218 -5.64 12.93 14.37
C LYS A 218 -5.04 12.24 15.59
N HIS A 219 -4.14 11.26 15.36
CA HIS A 219 -3.47 10.57 16.45
C HIS A 219 -2.69 11.54 17.34
N PHE A 220 -2.27 12.70 16.82
CA PHE A 220 -1.61 13.77 17.58
C PHE A 220 -2.46 14.33 18.74
N GLU A 221 -3.78 14.22 18.70
CA GLU A 221 -4.64 14.65 19.79
C GLU A 221 -4.50 13.75 21.04
N VAL A 222 -4.12 12.50 20.86
CA VAL A 222 -4.08 11.46 21.92
C VAL A 222 -2.68 10.92 22.20
N ALA A 223 -1.72 11.14 21.29
CA ALA A 223 -0.31 10.80 21.38
C ALA A 223 0.52 11.91 20.73
N PRO A 224 0.70 13.07 21.42
CA PRO A 224 1.19 14.31 20.80
C PRO A 224 2.70 14.36 20.52
N ASP A 225 3.51 13.46 21.09
CA ASP A 225 4.96 13.47 20.93
C ASP A 225 5.34 12.52 19.78
N TYR A 226 5.67 13.09 18.61
CA TYR A 226 6.11 12.39 17.42
C TYR A 226 7.65 12.41 17.34
N SER A 227 8.28 11.27 17.54
CA SER A 227 9.74 11.12 17.51
C SER A 227 10.19 10.56 16.19
N GLU A 228 10.94 11.34 15.41
CA GLU A 228 11.39 10.97 14.06
C GLU A 228 12.44 9.86 14.11
N THR A 229 12.05 8.67 14.56
CA THR A 229 12.90 7.47 14.57
C THR A 229 13.19 6.99 13.15
N GLN A 230 12.34 7.27 12.19
CA GLN A 230 12.49 6.96 10.75
C GLN A 230 12.99 5.53 10.52
N HIS A 231 12.41 4.58 11.26
CA HIS A 231 12.93 3.22 11.38
C HIS A 231 12.56 2.29 10.22
N ALA A 232 11.50 2.60 9.47
CA ALA A 232 11.08 1.81 8.31
C ALA A 232 10.44 2.71 7.22
N MET A 233 10.44 2.23 5.97
CA MET A 233 9.79 2.88 4.82
C MET A 233 8.93 1.86 4.07
N THR A 234 8.01 1.20 4.78
CA THR A 234 7.13 0.17 4.21
C THR A 234 6.19 0.76 3.16
N PRO A 235 6.25 0.32 1.89
CA PRO A 235 5.42 0.88 0.83
C PRO A 235 3.95 0.45 0.95
N GLU A 236 3.09 1.18 0.27
CA GLU A 236 1.76 0.75 -0.09
C GLU A 236 1.82 -0.09 -1.37
N VAL A 237 1.04 -1.16 -1.45
CA VAL A 237 0.97 -2.04 -2.62
C VAL A 237 -0.43 -1.99 -3.20
N LEU A 238 -0.54 -1.70 -4.49
CA LEU A 238 -1.80 -1.81 -5.21
C LEU A 238 -1.90 -3.21 -5.82
N VAL A 239 -2.86 -3.99 -5.35
CA VAL A 239 -3.08 -5.37 -5.80
C VAL A 239 -4.40 -5.52 -6.53
N PHE A 240 -4.41 -6.45 -7.50
CA PHE A 240 -5.57 -6.87 -8.26
C PHE A 240 -5.81 -8.38 -8.02
N SER A 241 -7.05 -8.83 -7.96
CA SER A 241 -7.40 -10.24 -7.83
C SER A 241 -6.92 -11.03 -9.05
N LYS A 242 -6.03 -12.01 -8.84
CA LYS A 242 -5.58 -12.88 -9.94
C LYS A 242 -6.73 -13.67 -10.56
N LYS A 243 -7.71 -14.08 -9.74
CA LYS A 243 -8.89 -14.80 -10.21
C LYS A 243 -9.70 -13.97 -11.22
N ILE A 244 -9.86 -12.67 -10.96
CA ILE A 244 -10.55 -11.76 -11.88
C ILE A 244 -9.62 -11.39 -13.04
N TRP A 245 -8.35 -11.11 -12.77
CA TRP A 245 -7.32 -10.81 -13.77
C TRP A 245 -7.25 -11.82 -14.90
N ASP A 246 -7.29 -13.11 -14.56
CA ASP A 246 -7.20 -14.21 -15.53
C ASP A 246 -8.45 -14.30 -16.46
N THR A 247 -9.52 -13.56 -16.14
CA THR A 247 -10.72 -13.43 -17.02
C THR A 247 -10.63 -12.24 -17.98
N LEU A 248 -9.63 -11.37 -17.82
CA LEU A 248 -9.47 -10.17 -18.63
C LEU A 248 -8.73 -10.50 -19.93
N SER A 249 -9.07 -9.78 -20.98
CA SER A 249 -8.30 -9.83 -22.23
C SER A 249 -6.89 -9.27 -22.03
N PRO A 250 -5.90 -9.67 -22.86
CA PRO A 250 -4.56 -9.08 -22.83
C PRO A 250 -4.55 -7.55 -22.97
N GLN A 251 -5.49 -6.98 -23.72
CA GLN A 251 -5.65 -5.55 -23.91
C GLN A 251 -6.12 -4.87 -22.62
N GLU A 252 -7.09 -5.43 -21.90
CA GLU A 252 -7.56 -4.93 -20.60
C GLU A 252 -6.44 -5.01 -19.57
N GLN A 253 -5.72 -6.13 -19.50
CA GLN A 253 -4.57 -6.29 -18.61
C GLN A 253 -3.48 -5.24 -18.89
N ALA A 254 -3.16 -4.99 -20.14
CA ALA A 254 -2.18 -3.98 -20.54
C ALA A 254 -2.65 -2.55 -20.17
N ALA A 255 -3.93 -2.24 -20.39
CA ALA A 255 -4.51 -0.95 -20.02
C ALA A 255 -4.47 -0.71 -18.49
N ILE A 256 -4.80 -1.73 -17.68
CA ILE A 256 -4.73 -1.66 -16.22
C ILE A 256 -3.28 -1.43 -15.75
N ARG A 257 -2.31 -2.19 -16.29
CA ARG A 257 -0.90 -2.00 -15.95
C ARG A 257 -0.40 -0.61 -16.32
N LYS A 258 -0.78 -0.12 -17.51
CA LYS A 258 -0.42 1.24 -17.93
C LYS A 258 -1.03 2.30 -17.01
N ALA A 259 -2.32 2.21 -16.71
CA ALA A 259 -3.00 3.15 -15.82
C ALA A 259 -2.38 3.15 -14.40
N ALA A 260 -1.97 1.97 -13.89
CA ALA A 260 -1.25 1.86 -12.63
C ALA A 260 0.12 2.57 -12.70
N ALA A 261 0.90 2.35 -13.75
CA ALA A 261 2.19 3.03 -13.93
C ALA A 261 2.02 4.55 -14.06
N ASP A 262 1.02 5.02 -14.82
CA ASP A 262 0.74 6.45 -15.02
C ASP A 262 0.29 7.13 -13.70
N SER A 263 -0.29 6.38 -12.76
CA SER A 263 -0.72 6.91 -11.46
C SER A 263 0.44 7.22 -10.51
N VAL A 264 1.62 6.61 -10.69
CA VAL A 264 2.77 6.77 -9.79
C VAL A 264 3.27 8.21 -9.72
N PRO A 265 3.61 8.90 -10.84
CA PRO A 265 4.08 10.28 -10.78
C PRO A 265 3.01 11.24 -10.25
N TYR A 266 1.73 10.98 -10.52
CA TYR A 266 0.63 11.73 -9.94
C TYR A 266 0.59 11.57 -8.40
N TYR A 267 0.70 10.32 -7.93
CA TYR A 267 0.79 10.01 -6.51
C TYR A 267 1.97 10.70 -5.83
N GLN A 268 3.16 10.60 -6.38
CA GLN A 268 4.38 11.19 -5.80
C GLN A 268 4.25 12.69 -5.59
N LYS A 269 3.64 13.39 -6.54
CA LYS A 269 3.34 14.83 -6.39
C LYS A 269 2.39 15.11 -5.24
N LEU A 270 1.32 14.31 -5.10
CA LEU A 270 0.35 14.45 -4.00
C LEU A 270 1.00 14.13 -2.66
N TRP A 271 1.81 13.06 -2.61
CA TRP A 271 2.46 12.62 -1.38
C TRP A 271 3.43 13.67 -0.85
N THR A 272 4.32 14.18 -1.68
CA THR A 272 5.27 15.24 -1.30
C THR A 272 4.56 16.49 -0.75
N ALA A 273 3.47 16.91 -1.40
CA ALA A 273 2.66 18.04 -0.91
C ALA A 273 1.97 17.71 0.43
N ARG A 274 1.50 16.47 0.60
CA ARG A 274 0.83 16.02 1.83
C ARG A 274 1.80 15.94 3.01
N GLU A 275 3.01 15.41 2.83
CA GLU A 275 4.03 15.38 3.90
C GLU A 275 4.33 16.79 4.42
N ALA A 276 4.59 17.74 3.51
CA ALA A 276 4.87 19.12 3.88
C ALA A 276 3.70 19.79 4.64
N SER A 277 2.46 19.56 4.20
CA SER A 277 1.27 20.11 4.86
C SER A 277 0.94 19.43 6.19
N ALA A 278 1.15 18.13 6.30
CA ALA A 278 0.91 17.36 7.51
C ALA A 278 1.78 17.84 8.67
N GLN A 279 3.07 18.10 8.43
CA GLN A 279 3.97 18.61 9.46
C GLN A 279 3.46 19.93 10.05
N GLN A 280 3.00 20.85 9.20
CA GLN A 280 2.45 22.14 9.65
C GLN A 280 1.14 21.94 10.43
N ALA A 281 0.26 21.05 9.92
CA ALA A 281 -1.04 20.81 10.52
C ALA A 281 -0.93 20.19 11.91
N VAL A 282 -0.09 19.15 12.10
CA VAL A 282 0.08 18.49 13.41
C VAL A 282 0.74 19.42 14.42
N THR A 283 1.74 20.21 13.99
CA THR A 283 2.39 21.20 14.88
C THR A 283 1.39 22.26 15.34
N LYS A 284 0.58 22.79 14.42
CA LYS A 284 -0.51 23.73 14.76
C LYS A 284 -1.56 23.07 15.66
N GLY A 285 -1.79 21.78 15.50
CA GLY A 285 -2.70 20.96 16.32
C GLY A 285 -2.17 20.59 17.71
N GLY A 286 -0.94 21.02 18.06
CA GLY A 286 -0.32 20.79 19.37
C GLY A 286 0.63 19.60 19.46
N ALA A 287 0.92 18.92 18.32
CA ALA A 287 1.94 17.90 18.30
C ALA A 287 3.35 18.49 18.53
N LYS A 288 4.17 17.72 19.22
CA LYS A 288 5.58 18.01 19.47
C LYS A 288 6.42 17.06 18.65
N ILE A 289 7.14 17.59 17.67
CA ILE A 289 8.02 16.78 16.81
C ILE A 289 9.43 16.80 17.43
N LEU A 290 9.92 15.62 17.82
CA LEU A 290 11.31 15.39 18.15
C LEU A 290 12.07 15.11 16.85
N PRO A 291 12.96 16.03 16.40
CA PRO A 291 13.66 15.86 15.13
C PRO A 291 14.59 14.64 15.13
N ALA A 292 14.81 14.04 13.97
CA ALA A 292 15.69 12.87 13.80
C ALA A 292 17.10 13.08 14.35
N ALA A 293 17.62 14.31 14.30
CA ALA A 293 18.92 14.66 14.87
C ALA A 293 19.00 14.52 16.40
N GLN A 294 17.87 14.46 17.10
CA GLN A 294 17.77 14.26 18.54
C GLN A 294 17.41 12.81 18.92
N VAL A 295 17.25 11.93 17.95
CA VAL A 295 17.02 10.50 18.15
C VAL A 295 18.34 9.75 18.01
N ASP A 296 18.63 8.84 18.94
CA ASP A 296 19.79 7.96 18.82
C ASP A 296 19.55 6.85 17.78
N ARG A 297 19.63 7.26 16.51
CA ARG A 297 19.42 6.36 15.36
C ARG A 297 20.36 5.15 15.43
N ALA A 298 21.60 5.33 15.88
CA ALA A 298 22.57 4.25 15.94
C ALA A 298 22.14 3.14 16.93
N ALA A 299 21.59 3.54 18.09
CA ALA A 299 21.05 2.59 19.06
C ALA A 299 19.85 1.82 18.50
N PHE A 300 18.93 2.47 17.75
CA PHE A 300 17.83 1.80 17.09
C PHE A 300 18.28 0.85 15.98
N VAL A 301 19.23 1.25 15.14
CA VAL A 301 19.82 0.37 14.11
C VAL A 301 20.43 -0.88 14.77
N LYS A 302 21.25 -0.69 15.81
CA LYS A 302 21.88 -1.81 16.55
C LYS A 302 20.84 -2.77 17.13
N ALA A 303 19.76 -2.25 17.69
CA ALA A 303 18.70 -3.06 18.28
C ALA A 303 17.95 -3.91 17.23
N MET A 304 17.70 -3.36 16.04
CA MET A 304 16.88 -4.00 15.02
C MET A 304 17.66 -4.76 13.94
N GLN A 305 18.97 -4.56 13.82
CA GLN A 305 19.83 -5.25 12.84
C GLN A 305 19.68 -6.78 12.83
N PRO A 306 19.51 -7.49 13.97
CA PRO A 306 19.31 -8.93 13.95
C PRO A 306 18.05 -9.42 13.24
N LEU A 307 17.07 -8.52 13.02
CA LEU A 307 15.82 -8.87 12.33
C LEU A 307 16.06 -9.20 10.86
N TRP A 308 17.01 -8.56 10.20
CA TRP A 308 17.36 -8.88 8.81
C TRP A 308 17.70 -10.35 8.65
N THR A 309 18.65 -10.87 9.46
CA THR A 309 19.02 -12.29 9.45
C THR A 309 17.86 -13.20 9.81
N LYS A 310 16.98 -12.77 10.71
CA LYS A 310 15.79 -13.54 11.09
C LYS A 310 14.79 -13.69 9.95
N TYR A 311 14.61 -12.66 9.14
CA TYR A 311 13.53 -12.60 8.13
C TYR A 311 14.02 -12.78 6.70
N GLU A 312 15.31 -12.66 6.41
CA GLU A 312 15.93 -13.00 5.12
C GLU A 312 16.12 -14.51 5.00
N LYS A 313 15.02 -15.23 4.73
CA LYS A 313 14.95 -16.69 4.83
C LYS A 313 15.40 -17.44 3.59
N THR A 314 15.52 -16.80 2.44
CA THR A 314 15.80 -17.46 1.17
C THR A 314 16.93 -16.77 0.42
N PRO A 315 17.72 -17.52 -0.42
CA PRO A 315 18.72 -16.90 -1.29
C PRO A 315 18.16 -15.83 -2.21
N GLN A 316 16.90 -15.99 -2.67
CA GLN A 316 16.22 -14.99 -3.51
C GLN A 316 15.97 -13.69 -2.74
N MET A 317 15.50 -13.78 -1.49
CA MET A 317 15.31 -12.58 -0.65
C MET A 317 16.62 -11.86 -0.42
N LYS A 318 17.71 -12.63 -0.11
CA LYS A 318 19.05 -12.05 0.04
C LYS A 318 19.49 -11.32 -1.22
N GLN A 319 19.33 -11.92 -2.40
CA GLN A 319 19.67 -11.29 -3.67
C GLN A 319 18.91 -9.96 -3.86
N ILE A 320 17.62 -9.92 -3.53
CA ILE A 320 16.81 -8.69 -3.65
C ILE A 320 17.31 -7.60 -2.67
N VAL A 321 17.64 -7.98 -1.44
CA VAL A 321 18.23 -7.07 -0.43
C VAL A 321 19.55 -6.50 -0.94
N ASP A 322 20.47 -7.38 -1.41
CA ASP A 322 21.77 -6.97 -1.95
C ASP A 322 21.60 -6.00 -3.15
N GLU A 323 20.63 -6.23 -4.03
CA GLU A 323 20.30 -5.33 -5.16
C GLU A 323 19.77 -3.97 -4.69
N ILE A 324 18.93 -3.95 -3.64
CA ILE A 324 18.43 -2.71 -3.05
C ILE A 324 19.60 -1.93 -2.42
N GLU A 325 20.43 -2.56 -1.61
CA GLU A 325 21.57 -1.90 -0.97
C GLU A 325 22.58 -1.35 -1.99
N ALA A 326 22.80 -2.06 -3.11
CA ALA A 326 23.68 -1.63 -4.20
C ALA A 326 23.12 -0.48 -5.06
N THR A 327 21.82 -0.19 -4.97
CA THR A 327 21.16 0.90 -5.71
C THR A 327 21.73 2.26 -5.25
N LYS A 328 22.19 3.09 -6.22
CA LYS A 328 22.83 4.40 -5.96
C LYS A 328 21.86 5.56 -6.13
#